data_d878ae06c919343b287b06e0ddc801dc
#
_entry.id   d878ae06c919343b287b06e0ddc801dc
#
_cell.length_a   1.000
_cell.length_b   1.000
_cell.length_c   1.000
_cell.angle_alpha   90.00
_cell.angle_beta   90.00
_cell.angle_gamma   90.00
#
_symmetry.space_group_name_H-M   'P 1'
#
loop_
_entity.id
_entity.type
_entity.pdbx_description
1 polymer ?
#
loop_
_entity_poly.entity_id
_entity_poly.type
_entity_poly.pdbx_seq_one_letter_code
_entity_poly.pdbx_strand_id
1 'polypeptide(L)'
;MTKISWKPGTMLAPVPPVMVTCGTMEKPNVLTIAWTGIVNSEPPMTYISVRPSRYSHNIIKESGEFVINVTTLELAKACDYCGVKSGKNTDKIKEMNLEIEACKKVAAPMLSKAPISLECKVKSVTSFKTHDMFLAEIVNVNVDDRYLEEDGRLALEKAGLLAYVHG
;
A
#
# COMPACT_ATOMS: atom_id res chain seq x y z
N MET A 1 -28.51 17.78 -17.51
CA MET A 1 -28.05 17.19 -16.21
C MET A 1 -27.74 18.34 -15.25
N THR A 2 -28.29 18.31 -14.05
CA THR A 2 -28.13 19.37 -13.05
C THR A 2 -27.30 18.82 -11.88
N LYS A 3 -26.24 19.54 -11.48
CA LYS A 3 -25.50 19.25 -10.26
C LYS A 3 -26.18 19.94 -9.08
N ILE A 4 -26.22 19.24 -7.95
CA ILE A 4 -26.71 19.78 -6.68
C ILE A 4 -25.56 19.93 -5.70
N SER A 5 -25.65 20.89 -4.78
CA SER A 5 -24.70 20.99 -3.68
C SER A 5 -24.85 19.81 -2.73
N TRP A 6 -23.72 19.27 -2.30
CA TRP A 6 -23.61 18.19 -1.32
C TRP A 6 -22.76 18.64 -0.14
N LYS A 7 -22.92 18.00 1.02
CA LYS A 7 -22.06 18.26 2.18
C LYS A 7 -20.60 17.89 1.87
N PRO A 8 -19.62 18.59 2.45
CA PRO A 8 -18.21 18.21 2.32
C PRO A 8 -17.96 16.77 2.77
N GLY A 9 -17.15 16.02 2.01
CA GLY A 9 -16.83 14.63 2.28
C GLY A 9 -15.63 14.14 1.48
N THR A 10 -15.15 12.95 1.84
CA THR A 10 -13.97 12.33 1.23
C THR A 10 -14.35 11.54 -0.03
N MET A 11 -14.89 12.24 -1.03
CA MET A 11 -15.55 11.63 -2.20
C MET A 11 -14.62 11.45 -3.41
N LEU A 12 -13.31 11.65 -3.24
CA LEU A 12 -12.37 11.43 -4.34
C LEU A 12 -12.33 9.94 -4.71
N ALA A 13 -12.74 9.61 -5.92
CA ALA A 13 -12.78 8.26 -6.45
C ALA A 13 -12.60 8.28 -7.99
N PRO A 14 -12.08 7.20 -8.60
CA PRO A 14 -11.53 6.02 -7.94
C PRO A 14 -10.16 6.27 -7.30
N VAL A 15 -9.82 5.49 -6.28
CA VAL A 15 -8.51 5.51 -5.63
C VAL A 15 -7.88 4.11 -5.68
N PRO A 16 -6.54 3.97 -5.68
CA PRO A 16 -5.90 2.66 -5.68
C PRO A 16 -6.03 2.02 -4.29
N PRO A 17 -6.67 0.85 -4.14
CA PRO A 17 -6.53 0.07 -2.92
C PRO A 17 -5.19 -0.66 -2.99
N VAL A 18 -4.27 -0.38 -2.07
CA VAL A 18 -2.96 -1.03 -2.01
C VAL A 18 -2.80 -1.82 -0.72
N MET A 19 -2.02 -2.88 -0.77
CA MET A 19 -1.63 -3.63 0.43
C MET A 19 -0.26 -3.14 0.91
N VAL A 20 -0.24 -2.52 2.09
CA VAL A 20 0.99 -2.00 2.69
C VAL A 20 1.52 -3.00 3.69
N THR A 21 2.72 -3.52 3.44
CA THR A 21 3.44 -4.39 4.35
C THR A 21 4.42 -3.59 5.22
N CYS A 22 4.62 -4.03 6.44
CA CYS A 22 5.52 -3.43 7.43
C CYS A 22 6.03 -4.51 8.41
N GLY A 23 6.95 -4.13 9.28
CA GLY A 23 7.65 -5.06 10.17
C GLY A 23 8.87 -5.67 9.49
N THR A 24 9.17 -6.93 9.77
CA THR A 24 10.30 -7.69 9.20
C THR A 24 9.84 -9.01 8.62
N MET A 25 10.74 -9.77 8.00
CA MET A 25 10.42 -11.13 7.51
C MET A 25 9.98 -12.07 8.64
N GLU A 26 10.50 -11.88 9.87
CA GLU A 26 10.17 -12.71 11.04
C GLU A 26 8.85 -12.26 11.71
N LYS A 27 8.51 -10.98 11.59
CA LYS A 27 7.29 -10.39 12.17
C LYS A 27 6.60 -9.47 11.15
N PRO A 28 6.11 -10.03 10.04
CA PRO A 28 5.46 -9.26 9.02
C PRO A 28 4.04 -8.85 9.42
N ASN A 29 3.60 -7.70 8.96
CA ASN A 29 2.20 -7.33 9.02
C ASN A 29 1.79 -6.63 7.73
N VAL A 30 0.51 -6.67 7.42
CA VAL A 30 -0.06 -6.05 6.22
C VAL A 30 -1.37 -5.34 6.55
N LEU A 31 -1.61 -4.19 5.90
CA LEU A 31 -2.90 -3.51 5.96
C LEU A 31 -3.26 -2.96 4.58
N THR A 32 -4.55 -2.80 4.33
CA THR A 32 -5.05 -2.16 3.11
C THR A 32 -5.21 -0.68 3.32
N ILE A 33 -4.71 0.09 2.37
CA ILE A 33 -4.79 1.55 2.32
C ILE A 33 -5.28 1.96 0.95
N ALA A 34 -6.26 2.89 0.92
CA ALA A 34 -6.74 3.52 -0.30
C ALA A 34 -6.36 5.02 -0.37
N TRP A 35 -5.89 5.58 0.73
CA TRP A 35 -5.45 6.99 0.79
C TRP A 35 -3.93 7.05 0.66
N THR A 36 -3.49 7.02 -0.59
CA THR A 36 -2.09 7.01 -1.02
C THR A 36 -1.98 7.65 -2.41
N GLY A 37 -0.81 8.09 -2.78
CA GLY A 37 -0.54 8.67 -4.08
C GLY A 37 0.90 9.12 -4.23
N ILE A 38 1.27 9.52 -5.45
CA ILE A 38 2.58 10.10 -5.76
C ILE A 38 2.57 11.58 -5.40
N VAL A 39 3.65 12.05 -4.80
CA VAL A 39 3.80 13.45 -4.33
C VAL A 39 4.85 14.19 -5.12
N ASN A 40 5.95 13.52 -5.47
CA ASN A 40 7.13 14.15 -6.08
C ASN A 40 7.85 13.15 -6.98
N SER A 41 8.52 13.64 -8.01
CA SER A 41 9.24 12.79 -8.98
C SER A 41 10.75 12.72 -8.73
N GLU A 42 11.35 13.76 -8.13
CA GLU A 42 12.79 13.79 -7.88
C GLU A 42 13.11 14.49 -6.52
N PRO A 43 13.47 13.72 -5.48
CA PRO A 43 13.39 12.26 -5.42
C PRO A 43 11.94 11.73 -5.55
N PRO A 44 11.74 10.48 -5.99
CA PRO A 44 10.40 9.92 -6.11
C PRO A 44 9.78 9.74 -4.72
N MET A 45 8.64 10.35 -4.48
CA MET A 45 7.97 10.35 -3.17
C MET A 45 6.51 9.95 -3.26
N THR A 46 6.08 9.25 -2.22
CA THR A 46 4.72 8.81 -2.02
C THR A 46 4.28 9.08 -0.58
N TYR A 47 3.00 8.90 -0.32
CA TYR A 47 2.47 8.95 1.05
C TYR A 47 1.48 7.82 1.28
N ILE A 48 1.29 7.48 2.55
CA ILE A 48 0.17 6.69 3.04
C ILE A 48 -0.48 7.42 4.21
N SER A 49 -1.81 7.40 4.27
CA SER A 49 -2.58 8.02 5.35
C SER A 49 -3.19 6.92 6.23
N VAL A 50 -2.76 6.84 7.49
CA VAL A 50 -3.05 5.74 8.40
C VAL A 50 -3.69 6.26 9.68
N ARG A 51 -4.78 5.62 10.13
CA ARG A 51 -5.35 5.93 11.45
C ARG A 51 -4.41 5.47 12.57
N PRO A 52 -4.15 6.27 13.62
CA PRO A 52 -3.34 5.87 14.77
C PRO A 52 -3.83 4.59 15.47
N SER A 53 -5.12 4.26 15.35
CA SER A 53 -5.71 3.03 15.90
C SER A 53 -5.36 1.75 15.13
N ARG A 54 -4.79 1.86 13.93
CA ARG A 54 -4.37 0.69 13.14
C ARG A 54 -3.10 0.08 13.73
N TYR A 55 -3.07 -1.23 13.89
CA TYR A 55 -1.92 -1.96 14.43
C TYR A 55 -0.60 -1.66 13.68
N SER A 56 -0.66 -1.52 12.36
CA SER A 56 0.49 -1.19 11.52
C SER A 56 1.06 0.21 11.75
N HIS A 57 0.26 1.14 12.31
CA HIS A 57 0.67 2.54 12.48
C HIS A 57 1.95 2.66 13.31
N ASN A 58 1.99 2.05 14.49
CA ASN A 58 3.17 2.10 15.36
C ASN A 58 4.36 1.36 14.76
N ILE A 59 4.12 0.21 14.10
CA ILE A 59 5.17 -0.54 13.42
C ILE A 59 5.88 0.33 12.38
N ILE A 60 5.11 1.03 11.52
CA ILE A 60 5.65 1.92 10.49
C ILE A 60 6.33 3.14 11.12
N LYS A 61 5.75 3.70 12.17
CA LYS A 61 6.30 4.87 12.87
C LYS A 61 7.63 4.57 13.54
N GLU A 62 7.78 3.40 14.13
CA GLU A 62 9.00 2.96 14.81
C GLU A 62 10.09 2.52 13.84
N SER A 63 9.74 1.76 12.80
CA SER A 63 10.71 1.28 11.80
C SER A 63 11.14 2.37 10.81
N GLY A 64 10.26 3.34 10.53
CA GLY A 64 10.48 4.31 9.46
C GLY A 64 10.39 3.70 8.05
N GLU A 65 9.84 2.50 7.91
CA GLU A 65 9.86 1.75 6.65
C GLU A 65 8.51 1.05 6.38
N PHE A 66 8.17 0.93 5.10
CA PHE A 66 7.04 0.14 4.63
C PHE A 66 7.19 -0.19 3.14
N VAL A 67 6.38 -1.13 2.65
CA VAL A 67 6.30 -1.45 1.23
C VAL A 67 4.86 -1.28 0.74
N ILE A 68 4.66 -0.55 -0.35
CA ILE A 68 3.38 -0.46 -1.04
C ILE A 68 3.35 -1.55 -2.10
N ASN A 69 2.44 -2.52 -1.96
CA ASN A 69 2.19 -3.56 -2.95
C ASN A 69 0.93 -3.22 -3.73
N VAL A 70 1.08 -3.02 -5.03
CA VAL A 70 -0.05 -2.73 -5.93
C VAL A 70 -0.94 -3.97 -6.04
N THR A 71 -2.26 -3.79 -5.97
CA THR A 71 -3.21 -4.91 -5.92
C THR A 71 -3.86 -5.20 -7.26
N THR A 72 -4.06 -6.47 -7.51
CA THR A 72 -4.71 -7.02 -8.69
C THR A 72 -6.02 -7.72 -8.31
N LEU A 73 -6.79 -8.13 -9.30
CA LEU A 73 -8.01 -8.92 -9.09
C LEU A 73 -7.72 -10.21 -8.31
N GLU A 74 -6.56 -10.85 -8.50
CA GLU A 74 -6.14 -12.04 -7.74
C GLU A 74 -6.00 -11.74 -6.23
N LEU A 75 -5.52 -10.56 -5.88
CA LEU A 75 -5.34 -10.12 -4.50
C LEU A 75 -6.60 -9.48 -3.89
N ALA A 76 -7.71 -9.33 -4.63
CA ALA A 76 -8.88 -8.57 -4.19
C ALA A 76 -9.45 -9.04 -2.84
N LYS A 77 -9.60 -10.36 -2.65
CA LYS A 77 -10.09 -10.94 -1.40
C LYS A 77 -9.15 -10.65 -0.22
N ALA A 78 -7.85 -10.78 -0.44
CA ALA A 78 -6.85 -10.49 0.58
C ALA A 78 -6.78 -9.00 0.90
N CYS A 79 -6.90 -8.16 -0.11
CA CYS A 79 -6.95 -6.71 0.02
C CYS A 79 -8.13 -6.27 0.91
N ASP A 80 -9.33 -6.77 0.64
CA ASP A 80 -10.51 -6.49 1.49
C ASP A 80 -10.31 -6.99 2.92
N TYR A 81 -9.92 -8.24 3.09
CA TYR A 81 -9.69 -8.86 4.40
C TYR A 81 -8.67 -8.08 5.24
N CYS A 82 -7.53 -7.69 4.65
CA CYS A 82 -6.47 -6.95 5.32
C CYS A 82 -6.87 -5.52 5.70
N GLY A 83 -7.89 -4.96 5.04
CA GLY A 83 -8.49 -3.67 5.39
C GLY A 83 -9.42 -3.74 6.60
N VAL A 84 -10.07 -4.87 6.82
CA VAL A 84 -11.08 -5.07 7.88
C VAL A 84 -10.45 -5.64 9.15
N LYS A 85 -9.60 -6.67 9.03
CA LYS A 85 -9.01 -7.36 10.18
C LYS A 85 -7.77 -6.65 10.74
N SER A 86 -7.57 -6.78 12.06
CA SER A 86 -6.41 -6.19 12.75
C SER A 86 -5.30 -7.23 12.93
N GLY A 87 -4.06 -6.86 12.58
CA GLY A 87 -2.88 -7.67 12.85
C GLY A 87 -2.55 -7.86 14.34
N LYS A 88 -3.24 -7.14 15.23
CA LYS A 88 -3.11 -7.35 16.68
C LYS A 88 -3.61 -8.73 17.11
N ASN A 89 -4.67 -9.22 16.46
CA ASN A 89 -5.38 -10.44 16.87
C ASN A 89 -5.37 -11.53 15.80
N THR A 90 -4.77 -11.26 14.63
CA THR A 90 -4.93 -12.10 13.43
C THR A 90 -3.64 -12.06 12.62
N ASP A 91 -3.07 -13.23 12.33
CA ASP A 91 -1.99 -13.36 11.36
C ASP A 91 -2.58 -13.35 9.93
N LYS A 92 -2.70 -12.15 9.38
CA LYS A 92 -3.32 -11.94 8.07
C LYS A 92 -2.50 -12.53 6.91
N ILE A 93 -1.18 -12.59 7.07
CA ILE A 93 -0.28 -13.21 6.08
C ILE A 93 -0.63 -14.69 5.96
N LYS A 94 -0.68 -15.38 7.09
CA LYS A 94 -1.02 -16.81 7.15
C LYS A 94 -2.45 -17.10 6.73
N GLU A 95 -3.43 -16.35 7.26
CA GLU A 95 -4.85 -16.61 6.99
C GLU A 95 -5.24 -16.39 5.52
N MET A 96 -4.57 -15.47 4.85
CA MET A 96 -4.81 -15.20 3.44
C MET A 96 -3.83 -15.91 2.50
N ASN A 97 -2.97 -16.79 3.05
CA ASN A 97 -1.93 -17.50 2.31
C ASN A 97 -1.09 -16.54 1.44
N LEU A 98 -0.70 -15.42 2.01
CA LEU A 98 0.13 -14.43 1.32
C LEU A 98 1.58 -14.89 1.34
N GLU A 99 2.16 -15.00 0.16
CA GLU A 99 3.59 -15.24 -0.01
C GLU A 99 4.33 -13.90 0.08
N ILE A 100 5.40 -13.88 0.89
CA ILE A 100 6.21 -12.70 1.11
C ILE A 100 7.66 -12.95 0.73
N GLU A 101 8.33 -11.91 0.26
CA GLU A 101 9.74 -11.93 -0.11
C GLU A 101 10.48 -10.78 0.55
N ALA A 102 11.79 -10.99 0.77
CA ALA A 102 12.65 -9.97 1.33
C ALA A 102 12.89 -8.83 0.32
N CYS A 103 12.84 -7.61 0.80
CA CYS A 103 13.19 -6.42 0.04
C CYS A 103 14.69 -6.16 0.02
N LYS A 104 15.15 -5.29 -0.88
CA LYS A 104 16.58 -4.94 -1.04
C LYS A 104 17.02 -3.76 -0.17
N LYS A 105 16.13 -2.82 0.11
CA LYS A 105 16.44 -1.52 0.73
C LYS A 105 15.73 -1.27 2.06
N VAL A 106 14.71 -2.07 2.39
CA VAL A 106 13.93 -1.97 3.62
C VAL A 106 13.78 -3.35 4.27
N ALA A 107 13.55 -3.38 5.59
CA ALA A 107 13.34 -4.62 6.33
C ALA A 107 11.92 -5.18 6.15
N ALA A 108 10.95 -4.33 5.82
CA ALA A 108 9.59 -4.74 5.53
C ALA A 108 9.54 -5.63 4.28
N PRO A 109 8.80 -6.76 4.31
CA PRO A 109 8.69 -7.66 3.16
C PRO A 109 7.80 -7.08 2.05
N MET A 110 7.97 -7.57 0.82
CA MET A 110 7.01 -7.38 -0.26
C MET A 110 6.10 -8.61 -0.42
N LEU A 111 4.98 -8.44 -1.13
CA LEU A 111 4.09 -9.54 -1.52
C LEU A 111 4.52 -10.08 -2.88
N SER A 112 4.82 -11.38 -2.96
CA SER A 112 5.32 -12.05 -4.18
C SER A 112 4.37 -11.92 -5.38
N LYS A 113 3.06 -11.85 -5.11
CA LYS A 113 2.03 -11.75 -6.17
C LYS A 113 1.66 -10.34 -6.59
N ALA A 114 2.27 -9.32 -5.99
CA ALA A 114 2.04 -7.95 -6.40
C ALA A 114 2.82 -7.65 -7.68
N PRO A 115 2.19 -7.05 -8.72
CA PRO A 115 2.89 -6.72 -9.96
C PRO A 115 3.96 -5.64 -9.78
N ILE A 116 3.77 -4.79 -8.77
CA ILE A 116 4.74 -3.77 -8.35
C ILE A 116 4.76 -3.70 -6.82
N SER A 117 5.96 -3.62 -6.26
CA SER A 117 6.20 -3.32 -4.85
C SER A 117 7.16 -2.15 -4.71
N LEU A 118 6.72 -1.08 -4.03
CA LEU A 118 7.49 0.14 -3.79
C LEU A 118 8.09 0.07 -2.39
N GLU A 119 9.41 -0.01 -2.28
CA GLU A 119 10.12 0.04 -1.00
C GLU A 119 10.25 1.51 -0.56
N CYS A 120 9.74 1.83 0.62
CA CYS A 120 9.56 3.20 1.08
C CYS A 120 10.27 3.45 2.40
N LYS A 121 10.99 4.60 2.49
CA LYS A 121 11.55 5.13 3.74
C LYS A 121 10.86 6.42 4.13
N VAL A 122 10.31 6.45 5.34
CA VAL A 122 9.58 7.60 5.87
C VAL A 122 10.51 8.79 6.04
N LYS A 123 10.13 9.94 5.53
CA LYS A 123 10.83 11.22 5.68
C LYS A 123 10.18 12.11 6.74
N SER A 124 8.87 12.09 6.80
CA SER A 124 8.14 12.85 7.81
C SER A 124 6.77 12.23 8.08
N VAL A 125 6.24 12.54 9.26
CA VAL A 125 4.88 12.17 9.66
C VAL A 125 4.14 13.43 10.03
N THR A 126 3.02 13.69 9.34
CA THR A 126 2.13 14.82 9.64
C THR A 126 0.86 14.29 10.26
N SER A 127 0.58 14.73 11.48
CA SER A 127 -0.64 14.32 12.20
C SER A 127 -1.80 15.22 11.88
N PHE A 128 -2.93 14.59 11.50
CA PHE A 128 -4.23 15.22 11.36
C PHE A 128 -5.16 14.68 12.45
N LYS A 129 -6.37 15.22 12.53
CA LYS A 129 -7.31 14.83 13.59
C LYS A 129 -7.62 13.32 13.64
N THR A 130 -7.69 12.65 12.49
CA THR A 130 -8.11 11.25 12.39
C THR A 130 -7.06 10.31 11.79
N HIS A 131 -6.09 10.85 11.08
CA HIS A 131 -5.06 10.10 10.36
C HIS A 131 -3.72 10.81 10.51
N ASP A 132 -2.66 10.02 10.50
CA ASP A 132 -1.29 10.49 10.28
C ASP A 132 -0.90 10.18 8.83
N MET A 133 -0.35 11.16 8.15
CA MET A 133 0.23 11.00 6.81
C MET A 133 1.73 10.72 6.95
N PHE A 134 2.14 9.56 6.49
CA PHE A 134 3.54 9.17 6.38
C PHE A 134 4.02 9.53 4.98
N LEU A 135 4.78 10.60 4.87
CA LEU A 135 5.47 10.99 3.63
C LEU A 135 6.75 10.19 3.52
N ALA A 136 6.97 9.52 2.41
CA ALA A 136 8.10 8.63 2.22
C ALA A 136 8.76 8.79 0.85
N GLU A 137 10.07 8.55 0.81
CA GLU A 137 10.84 8.37 -0.43
C GLU A 137 10.72 6.92 -0.89
N ILE A 138 10.47 6.72 -2.18
CA ILE A 138 10.53 5.43 -2.85
C ILE A 138 12.00 5.15 -3.14
N VAL A 139 12.60 4.23 -2.38
CA VAL A 139 14.04 3.92 -2.45
C VAL A 139 14.37 2.73 -3.35
N ASN A 140 13.37 1.96 -3.75
CA ASN A 140 13.46 0.90 -4.74
C ASN A 140 12.06 0.52 -5.27
N VAL A 141 12.02 0.01 -6.50
CA VAL A 141 10.81 -0.53 -7.14
C VAL A 141 11.10 -1.95 -7.58
N ASN A 142 10.32 -2.91 -7.11
CA ASN A 142 10.33 -4.27 -7.59
C ASN A 142 9.15 -4.46 -8.53
N VAL A 143 9.39 -5.08 -9.68
CA VAL A 143 8.36 -5.38 -10.68
C VAL A 143 8.38 -6.87 -10.99
N ASP A 144 7.21 -7.43 -11.20
CA ASP A 144 7.04 -8.79 -11.67
C ASP A 144 7.40 -8.83 -13.17
N ASP A 145 8.36 -9.67 -13.53
CA ASP A 145 8.90 -9.78 -14.89
C ASP A 145 7.86 -10.23 -15.92
N ARG A 146 6.79 -10.90 -15.51
CA ARG A 146 5.64 -11.24 -16.36
C ARG A 146 4.98 -10.02 -17.02
N TYR A 147 5.16 -8.84 -16.44
CA TYR A 147 4.62 -7.57 -16.96
C TYR A 147 5.66 -6.72 -17.67
N LEU A 148 6.91 -7.19 -17.80
CA LEU A 148 7.93 -6.55 -18.63
C LEU A 148 7.86 -7.08 -20.05
N GLU A 149 7.79 -6.19 -21.02
CA GLU A 149 7.87 -6.51 -22.45
C GLU A 149 9.34 -6.59 -22.89
N GLU A 150 9.59 -7.17 -24.07
CA GLU A 150 10.96 -7.36 -24.59
C GLU A 150 11.74 -6.07 -24.75
N ASP A 151 11.05 -4.95 -24.96
CA ASP A 151 11.64 -3.60 -25.06
C ASP A 151 11.87 -2.94 -23.67
N GLY A 152 11.55 -3.64 -22.58
CA GLY A 152 11.67 -3.15 -21.21
C GLY A 152 10.49 -2.29 -20.74
N ARG A 153 9.42 -2.15 -21.52
CA ARG A 153 8.20 -1.46 -21.12
C ARG A 153 7.43 -2.26 -20.08
N LEU A 154 6.97 -1.60 -19.03
CA LEU A 154 6.11 -2.21 -18.01
C LEU A 154 4.64 -2.12 -18.44
N ALA A 155 4.04 -3.27 -18.77
CA ALA A 155 2.68 -3.41 -19.30
C ALA A 155 1.65 -3.61 -18.18
N LEU A 156 1.50 -2.65 -17.29
CA LEU A 156 0.59 -2.75 -16.12
C LEU A 156 -0.89 -2.87 -16.50
N GLU A 157 -1.27 -2.45 -17.68
CA GLU A 157 -2.63 -2.64 -18.22
C GLU A 157 -3.02 -4.13 -18.31
N LYS A 158 -2.04 -5.04 -18.33
CA LYS A 158 -2.26 -6.49 -18.33
C LYS A 158 -2.42 -7.09 -16.94
N ALA A 159 -2.11 -6.33 -15.89
CA ALA A 159 -2.06 -6.85 -14.52
C ALA A 159 -3.44 -6.95 -13.83
N GLY A 160 -4.49 -6.40 -14.41
CA GLY A 160 -5.83 -6.42 -13.81
C GLY A 160 -5.87 -5.64 -12.48
N LEU A 161 -5.35 -4.41 -12.49
CA LEU A 161 -5.26 -3.56 -11.31
C LEU A 161 -6.64 -3.20 -10.75
N LEU A 162 -6.74 -3.12 -9.42
CA LEU A 162 -7.95 -2.74 -8.73
C LEU A 162 -8.10 -1.22 -8.60
N ALA A 163 -9.34 -0.78 -8.65
CA ALA A 163 -9.74 0.57 -8.25
C ALA A 163 -10.82 0.49 -7.16
N TYR A 164 -10.77 1.38 -6.18
CA TYR A 164 -11.74 1.46 -5.09
C TYR A 164 -12.58 2.73 -5.23
N VAL A 165 -13.87 2.56 -5.06
CA VAL A 165 -14.85 3.65 -5.02
C VAL A 165 -15.49 3.62 -3.64
N HIS A 166 -15.47 4.77 -2.94
CA HIS A 166 -16.15 4.91 -1.67
C HIS A 166 -17.67 4.79 -1.87
N GLY A 167 -18.32 3.98 -1.07
CA GLY A 167 -19.77 3.79 -1.03
C GLY A 167 -20.35 4.13 0.33
#